data_1845bd76f12926a7b16799e31e42a693
#
_entry.id   1845bd76f12926a7b16799e31e42a693
#
_cell.length_a   1.000
_cell.length_b   1.000
_cell.length_c   1.000
_cell.angle_alpha   90.00
_cell.angle_beta   90.00
_cell.angle_gamma   90.00
#
_symmetry.space_group_name_H-M   'P 1'
#
loop_
_entity.id
_entity.type
_entity.pdbx_description
1 polymer ?
#
loop_
_entity_poly.entity_id
_entity_poly.type
_entity_poly.pdbx_seq_one_letter_code
_entity_poly.pdbx_strand_id
1 'polypeptide(L)'
;STLFPYTTLFRSKVICQGLTGATATRLSERAIAYGTKMVGGVVPGKGGTSHLHLPVFEPVAEAVDTTRPDASAVFVPPAHAADAMIEAIKAEIPLIVCVSERVPVLDMVRVKRALEGSKSRLIGANSQGVITPDACKIGVMPERPHTKGRVGIVSRSATLNYEAVDQTTNVHLGQSTSVGIGGDPVYGMNFIDCLELFFADDATEGIILIGEIGGTAEEEAAAYIK
;
A
#
# COMPACT_ATOMS: atom_id res chain seq x y z
N SER A 1 16.34 -0.39 -6.04
CA SER A 1 15.16 -0.07 -6.85
C SER A 1 14.10 0.54 -5.96
N THR A 2 13.76 1.78 -6.20
CA THR A 2 12.72 2.51 -5.47
C THR A 2 11.35 2.09 -6.03
N LEU A 3 10.43 1.66 -5.17
CA LEU A 3 9.04 1.28 -5.55
C LEU A 3 8.15 2.48 -5.90
N PHE A 4 8.64 3.67 -5.75
CA PHE A 4 8.23 4.92 -6.35
C PHE A 4 9.44 5.38 -7.16
N PRO A 5 9.40 5.60 -8.35
CA PRO A 5 8.62 6.51 -9.16
C PRO A 5 7.58 5.78 -10.02
N TYR A 6 6.70 6.56 -10.66
CA TYR A 6 5.65 6.14 -11.60
C TYR A 6 6.03 4.95 -12.50
N THR A 7 7.27 4.91 -12.98
CA THR A 7 7.76 3.84 -13.86
C THR A 7 7.87 2.47 -13.21
N THR A 8 7.97 2.39 -11.89
CA THR A 8 8.14 1.12 -11.16
C THR A 8 6.79 0.51 -10.78
N LEU A 9 5.84 1.32 -10.29
CA LEU A 9 4.49 0.84 -9.95
C LEU A 9 3.72 0.34 -11.18
N PHE A 10 3.94 0.93 -12.37
CA PHE A 10 3.31 0.51 -13.62
C PHE A 10 3.56 -0.95 -13.99
N ARG A 11 4.66 -1.55 -13.53
CA ARG A 11 5.04 -2.93 -13.82
C ARG A 11 4.94 -3.86 -12.62
N SER A 12 4.58 -3.35 -11.45
CA SER A 12 4.57 -4.11 -10.20
C SER A 12 3.60 -5.27 -10.24
N LYS A 13 4.11 -6.46 -9.99
CA LYS A 13 3.31 -7.66 -9.79
C LYS A 13 2.81 -7.69 -8.35
N VAL A 14 1.53 -7.88 -8.17
CA VAL A 14 0.89 -7.83 -6.86
C VAL A 14 0.27 -9.19 -6.52
N ILE A 15 0.54 -9.70 -5.32
CA ILE A 15 -0.23 -10.79 -4.73
C ILE A 15 -1.21 -10.25 -3.69
N CYS A 16 -2.26 -11.03 -3.38
CA CYS A 16 -3.25 -10.67 -2.37
C CYS A 16 -3.31 -11.73 -1.28
N GLN A 17 -2.90 -11.39 -0.05
CA GLN A 17 -3.13 -12.23 1.12
C GLN A 17 -4.58 -12.08 1.57
N GLY A 18 -5.30 -13.21 1.63
CA GLY A 18 -6.74 -13.25 1.89
C GLY A 18 -7.63 -13.17 0.65
N LEU A 19 -7.09 -13.41 -0.56
CA LEU A 19 -7.75 -13.20 -1.86
C LEU A 19 -9.18 -13.73 -1.96
N THR A 20 -9.50 -14.88 -1.34
CA THR A 20 -10.82 -15.51 -1.43
C THR A 20 -11.87 -14.93 -0.47
N GLY A 21 -11.51 -13.95 0.35
CA GLY A 21 -12.45 -13.20 1.17
C GLY A 21 -13.30 -12.26 0.32
N ALA A 22 -14.58 -12.06 0.66
CA ALA A 22 -15.52 -11.26 -0.16
C ALA A 22 -15.00 -9.84 -0.46
N THR A 23 -14.45 -9.15 0.54
CA THR A 23 -13.87 -7.82 0.37
C THR A 23 -12.62 -7.85 -0.51
N ALA A 24 -11.71 -8.80 -0.25
CA ALA A 24 -10.48 -8.97 -1.04
C ALA A 24 -10.79 -9.31 -2.50
N THR A 25 -11.73 -10.21 -2.75
CA THR A 25 -12.20 -10.55 -4.11
C THR A 25 -12.64 -9.30 -4.86
N ARG A 26 -13.61 -8.56 -4.31
CA ARG A 26 -14.15 -7.35 -4.93
C ARG A 26 -13.10 -6.28 -5.20
N LEU A 27 -12.18 -6.07 -4.24
CA LEU A 27 -11.13 -5.05 -4.39
C LEU A 27 -10.03 -5.49 -5.36
N SER A 28 -9.73 -6.79 -5.43
CA SER A 28 -8.81 -7.35 -6.42
C SER A 28 -9.39 -7.28 -7.84
N GLU A 29 -10.68 -7.55 -8.02
CA GLU A 29 -11.37 -7.37 -9.32
C GLU A 29 -11.26 -5.91 -9.80
N ARG A 30 -11.52 -4.94 -8.89
CA ARG A 30 -11.39 -3.51 -9.20
C ARG A 30 -9.94 -3.12 -9.50
N ALA A 31 -8.97 -3.67 -8.78
CA ALA A 31 -7.56 -3.43 -9.03
C ALA A 31 -7.13 -3.98 -10.41
N ILE A 32 -7.56 -5.19 -10.77
CA ILE A 32 -7.34 -5.79 -12.10
C ILE A 32 -7.96 -4.93 -13.19
N ALA A 33 -9.22 -4.53 -13.02
CA ALA A 33 -9.91 -3.66 -13.98
C ALA A 33 -9.23 -2.29 -14.14
N TYR A 34 -8.57 -1.80 -13.09
CA TYR A 34 -7.78 -0.56 -13.11
C TYR A 34 -6.43 -0.70 -13.83
N GLY A 35 -5.95 -1.93 -14.05
CA GLY A 35 -4.67 -2.21 -14.69
C GLY A 35 -3.58 -2.75 -13.75
N THR A 36 -3.88 -2.94 -12.46
CA THR A 36 -2.94 -3.58 -11.52
C THR A 36 -2.64 -5.01 -11.95
N LYS A 37 -1.37 -5.34 -12.06
CA LYS A 37 -0.93 -6.68 -12.45
C LYS A 37 -0.99 -7.65 -11.26
N MET A 38 -2.21 -8.12 -10.95
CA MET A 38 -2.38 -9.18 -9.98
C MET A 38 -1.84 -10.51 -10.52
N VAL A 39 -1.01 -11.20 -9.75
CA VAL A 39 -0.32 -12.44 -10.19
C VAL A 39 -0.67 -13.67 -9.33
N GLY A 40 -1.40 -13.49 -8.25
CA GLY A 40 -1.84 -14.60 -7.40
C GLY A 40 -2.43 -14.13 -6.08
N GLY A 41 -2.88 -15.08 -5.30
CA GLY A 41 -3.34 -14.88 -3.94
C GLY A 41 -2.67 -15.85 -2.97
N VAL A 42 -2.69 -15.52 -1.69
CA VAL A 42 -2.26 -16.42 -0.61
C VAL A 42 -3.38 -16.58 0.37
N VAL A 43 -3.80 -17.82 0.58
CA VAL A 43 -4.93 -18.15 1.49
C VAL A 43 -4.65 -19.47 2.18
N PRO A 44 -4.50 -19.49 3.53
CA PRO A 44 -4.32 -20.71 4.28
C PRO A 44 -5.40 -21.77 3.98
N GLY A 45 -4.98 -23.01 3.74
CA GLY A 45 -5.85 -24.16 3.42
C GLY A 45 -6.45 -24.15 2.01
N LYS A 46 -6.01 -23.22 1.11
CA LYS A 46 -6.51 -23.16 -0.28
C LYS A 46 -5.41 -23.20 -1.33
N GLY A 47 -4.18 -23.53 -0.95
CA GLY A 47 -3.07 -23.71 -1.89
C GLY A 47 -3.42 -24.66 -3.05
N GLY A 48 -2.93 -24.36 -4.25
CA GLY A 48 -3.19 -25.14 -5.46
C GLY A 48 -4.56 -24.91 -6.09
N THR A 49 -5.42 -24.06 -5.52
CA THR A 49 -6.70 -23.67 -6.14
C THR A 49 -6.55 -22.44 -7.05
N SER A 50 -7.64 -22.02 -7.70
CA SER A 50 -7.69 -20.80 -8.50
C SER A 50 -8.83 -19.90 -8.04
N HIS A 51 -8.59 -18.58 -8.02
CA HIS A 51 -9.60 -17.57 -7.71
C HIS A 51 -9.38 -16.33 -8.59
N LEU A 52 -10.42 -15.76 -9.19
CA LEU A 52 -10.31 -14.67 -10.18
C LEU A 52 -9.36 -15.00 -11.37
N HIS A 53 -9.31 -16.27 -11.77
CA HIS A 53 -8.36 -16.79 -12.76
C HIS A 53 -6.89 -16.65 -12.36
N LEU A 54 -6.61 -16.44 -11.06
CA LEU A 54 -5.28 -16.32 -10.48
C LEU A 54 -4.99 -17.57 -9.64
N PRO A 55 -3.73 -18.05 -9.60
CA PRO A 55 -3.33 -19.12 -8.70
C PRO A 55 -3.44 -18.68 -7.25
N VAL A 56 -3.84 -19.59 -6.39
CA VAL A 56 -3.84 -19.41 -4.93
C VAL A 56 -2.75 -20.29 -4.33
N PHE A 57 -1.89 -19.69 -3.54
CA PHE A 57 -0.74 -20.30 -2.90
C PHE A 57 -0.94 -20.45 -1.40
N GLU A 58 -0.10 -21.28 -0.80
CA GLU A 58 0.10 -21.42 0.63
C GLU A 58 1.47 -22.06 0.87
N PRO A 59 2.47 -21.36 1.42
CA PRO A 59 2.52 -20.00 2.01
C PRO A 59 2.94 -18.88 1.02
N VAL A 60 3.22 -17.67 1.56
CA VAL A 60 3.74 -16.53 0.77
C VAL A 60 5.04 -16.87 0.02
N ALA A 61 5.92 -17.67 0.63
CA ALA A 61 7.17 -18.09 0.00
C ALA A 61 6.94 -18.80 -1.34
N GLU A 62 5.93 -19.68 -1.43
CA GLU A 62 5.56 -20.36 -2.69
C GLU A 62 5.11 -19.36 -3.75
N ALA A 63 4.34 -18.35 -3.35
CA ALA A 63 3.91 -17.28 -4.25
C ALA A 63 5.11 -16.46 -4.76
N VAL A 64 6.10 -16.19 -3.89
CA VAL A 64 7.33 -15.47 -4.24
C VAL A 64 8.17 -16.28 -5.23
N ASP A 65 8.39 -17.56 -4.97
CA ASP A 65 9.17 -18.46 -5.84
C ASP A 65 8.55 -18.57 -7.24
N THR A 66 7.20 -18.62 -7.30
CA THR A 66 6.47 -18.84 -8.55
C THR A 66 6.28 -17.55 -9.36
N THR A 67 5.91 -16.45 -8.69
CA THR A 67 5.45 -15.23 -9.38
C THR A 67 6.42 -14.06 -9.28
N ARG A 68 7.33 -14.08 -8.30
CA ARG A 68 8.24 -12.97 -7.98
C ARG A 68 7.47 -11.65 -7.87
N PRO A 69 6.58 -11.50 -6.88
CA PRO A 69 5.78 -10.31 -6.73
C PRO A 69 6.63 -9.15 -6.21
N ASP A 70 6.28 -7.94 -6.62
CA ASP A 70 6.86 -6.69 -6.14
C ASP A 70 6.09 -6.14 -4.93
N ALA A 71 4.82 -6.56 -4.78
CA ALA A 71 3.98 -6.10 -3.68
C ALA A 71 3.00 -7.17 -3.20
N SER A 72 2.62 -7.05 -1.92
CA SER A 72 1.54 -7.82 -1.29
C SER A 72 0.46 -6.88 -0.75
N ALA A 73 -0.78 -7.10 -1.18
CA ALA A 73 -1.97 -6.48 -0.60
C ALA A 73 -2.53 -7.38 0.51
N VAL A 74 -2.61 -6.87 1.74
CA VAL A 74 -3.06 -7.64 2.91
C VAL A 74 -4.50 -7.28 3.24
N PHE A 75 -5.43 -8.22 2.99
CA PHE A 75 -6.87 -8.10 3.21
C PHE A 75 -7.38 -9.23 4.12
N VAL A 76 -6.74 -9.39 5.26
CA VAL A 76 -7.10 -10.43 6.23
C VAL A 76 -7.76 -9.82 7.47
N PRO A 77 -8.53 -10.59 8.25
CA PRO A 77 -9.07 -10.09 9.51
C PRO A 77 -7.97 -9.58 10.46
N PRO A 78 -8.27 -8.59 11.34
CA PRO A 78 -7.28 -7.96 12.22
C PRO A 78 -6.43 -8.95 13.04
N ALA A 79 -7.05 -10.01 13.52
CA ALA A 79 -6.36 -11.05 14.32
C ALA A 79 -5.27 -11.82 13.54
N HIS A 80 -5.30 -11.78 12.22
CA HIS A 80 -4.33 -12.46 11.33
C HIS A 80 -3.43 -11.48 10.57
N ALA A 81 -3.68 -10.19 10.69
CA ALA A 81 -2.99 -9.18 9.88
C ALA A 81 -1.49 -9.11 10.19
N ALA A 82 -1.12 -9.18 11.47
CA ALA A 82 0.29 -9.14 11.86
C ALA A 82 1.07 -10.34 11.33
N ASP A 83 0.51 -11.54 11.44
CA ASP A 83 1.17 -12.76 10.96
C ASP A 83 1.30 -12.73 9.42
N ALA A 84 0.28 -12.25 8.71
CA ALA A 84 0.33 -12.07 7.26
C ALA A 84 1.40 -11.06 6.83
N MET A 85 1.49 -9.90 7.52
CA MET A 85 2.55 -8.91 7.28
C MET A 85 3.94 -9.50 7.55
N ILE A 86 4.13 -10.18 8.68
CA ILE A 86 5.41 -10.79 9.06
C ILE A 86 5.82 -11.87 8.05
N GLU A 87 4.88 -12.66 7.55
CA GLU A 87 5.16 -13.66 6.51
C GLU A 87 5.65 -13.00 5.21
N ALA A 88 5.01 -11.92 4.78
CA ALA A 88 5.45 -11.16 3.61
C ALA A 88 6.82 -10.47 3.80
N ILE A 89 7.09 -9.95 5.02
CA ILE A 89 8.40 -9.38 5.40
C ILE A 89 9.49 -10.46 5.34
N LYS A 90 9.25 -11.64 5.92
CA LYS A 90 10.21 -12.75 5.88
C LYS A 90 10.49 -13.25 4.47
N ALA A 91 9.53 -13.13 3.58
CA ALA A 91 9.68 -13.45 2.16
C ALA A 91 10.32 -12.30 1.34
N GLU A 92 10.74 -11.22 2.02
CA GLU A 92 11.39 -10.05 1.42
C GLU A 92 10.57 -9.41 0.28
N ILE A 93 9.23 -9.41 0.39
CA ILE A 93 8.38 -8.71 -0.58
C ILE A 93 8.65 -7.21 -0.47
N PRO A 94 9.04 -6.53 -1.56
CA PRO A 94 9.50 -5.16 -1.51
C PRO A 94 8.50 -4.17 -0.92
N LEU A 95 7.19 -4.31 -1.25
CA LEU A 95 6.13 -3.46 -0.72
C LEU A 95 5.00 -4.30 -0.13
N ILE A 96 4.59 -3.96 1.08
CA ILE A 96 3.45 -4.57 1.75
C ILE A 96 2.43 -3.46 2.03
N VAL A 97 1.18 -3.66 1.60
CA VAL A 97 0.09 -2.71 1.82
C VAL A 97 -0.98 -3.38 2.66
N CYS A 98 -1.09 -2.98 3.93
CA CYS A 98 -2.07 -3.53 4.86
C CYS A 98 -3.24 -2.57 5.08
N VAL A 99 -4.41 -2.97 4.63
CA VAL A 99 -5.65 -2.20 4.80
C VAL A 99 -6.45 -2.61 6.03
N SER A 100 -6.09 -3.70 6.67
CA SER A 100 -6.80 -4.19 7.86
C SER A 100 -6.79 -3.14 8.96
N GLU A 101 -7.99 -2.81 9.44
CA GLU A 101 -8.20 -1.89 10.56
C GLU A 101 -8.19 -2.65 11.89
N ARG A 102 -8.01 -1.93 13.00
CA ARG A 102 -8.08 -2.49 14.37
C ARG A 102 -7.06 -3.58 14.64
N VAL A 103 -5.92 -3.54 14.00
CA VAL A 103 -4.80 -4.42 14.34
C VAL A 103 -4.29 -4.02 15.73
N PRO A 104 -4.15 -4.96 16.69
CA PRO A 104 -3.69 -4.62 18.02
C PRO A 104 -2.31 -3.94 18.01
N VAL A 105 -2.13 -2.91 18.85
CA VAL A 105 -0.87 -2.14 18.91
C VAL A 105 0.34 -3.04 19.18
N LEU A 106 0.21 -4.02 20.10
CA LEU A 106 1.29 -4.97 20.38
C LEU A 106 1.65 -5.86 19.20
N ASP A 107 0.67 -6.19 18.36
CA ASP A 107 0.89 -6.93 17.13
C ASP A 107 1.66 -6.05 16.11
N MET A 108 1.33 -4.78 16.01
CA MET A 108 2.09 -3.84 15.18
C MET A 108 3.52 -3.62 15.67
N VAL A 109 3.76 -3.68 16.99
CA VAL A 109 5.14 -3.67 17.55
C VAL A 109 5.91 -4.92 17.08
N ARG A 110 5.28 -6.11 17.04
CA ARG A 110 5.89 -7.32 16.47
C ARG A 110 6.24 -7.14 14.98
N VAL A 111 5.33 -6.54 14.23
CA VAL A 111 5.54 -6.24 12.79
C VAL A 111 6.71 -5.27 12.61
N LYS A 112 6.79 -4.19 13.39
CA LYS A 112 7.92 -3.23 13.34
C LYS A 112 9.25 -3.91 13.63
N ARG A 113 9.31 -4.82 14.60
CA ARG A 113 10.53 -5.61 14.86
C ARG A 113 10.90 -6.51 13.68
N ALA A 114 9.93 -7.09 13.00
CA ALA A 114 10.19 -7.91 11.82
C ALA A 114 10.70 -7.09 10.63
N LEU A 115 10.35 -5.79 10.55
CA LEU A 115 10.86 -4.88 9.53
C LEU A 115 12.32 -4.46 9.79
N GLU A 116 12.82 -4.58 11.03
CA GLU A 116 14.21 -4.23 11.35
C GLU A 116 15.19 -5.11 10.54
N GLY A 117 16.01 -4.48 9.71
CA GLY A 117 16.96 -5.16 8.83
C GLY A 117 16.38 -5.79 7.58
N SER A 118 15.04 -5.80 7.39
CA SER A 118 14.40 -6.23 6.15
C SER A 118 14.47 -5.14 5.07
N LYS A 119 14.40 -5.57 3.81
CA LYS A 119 14.29 -4.68 2.64
C LYS A 119 12.84 -4.31 2.32
N SER A 120 11.88 -4.93 3.01
CA SER A 120 10.46 -4.67 2.82
C SER A 120 10.06 -3.29 3.35
N ARG A 121 9.15 -2.64 2.65
CA ARG A 121 8.46 -1.44 3.11
C ARG A 121 7.00 -1.76 3.38
N LEU A 122 6.45 -1.22 4.47
CA LEU A 122 5.06 -1.45 4.87
C LEU A 122 4.28 -0.14 4.81
N ILE A 123 3.17 -0.12 4.09
CA ILE A 123 2.13 0.91 4.16
C ILE A 123 0.98 0.37 5.04
N GLY A 124 0.65 1.07 6.10
CA GLY A 124 -0.38 0.66 7.08
C GLY A 124 0.25 0.04 8.34
N ALA A 125 -0.52 -0.66 9.20
CA ALA A 125 -1.94 -1.04 8.99
C ALA A 125 -2.92 0.14 8.92
N ASN A 126 -4.22 -0.17 8.83
CA ASN A 126 -5.30 0.82 8.71
C ASN A 126 -5.05 1.84 7.59
N SER A 127 -4.57 1.35 6.45
CA SER A 127 -4.24 2.16 5.28
C SER A 127 -5.36 2.09 4.23
N GLN A 128 -5.64 3.20 3.57
CA GLN A 128 -6.46 3.18 2.37
C GLN A 128 -5.70 2.66 1.13
N GLY A 129 -4.38 2.49 1.24
CA GLY A 129 -3.54 1.94 0.18
C GLY A 129 -2.73 2.96 -0.58
N VAL A 130 -2.38 2.61 -1.80
CA VAL A 130 -1.63 3.45 -2.74
C VAL A 130 -2.26 3.37 -4.14
N ILE A 131 -2.31 4.50 -4.81
CA ILE A 131 -2.74 4.58 -6.20
C ILE A 131 -1.80 5.52 -6.98
N THR A 132 -1.27 5.02 -8.08
CA THR A 132 -0.62 5.82 -9.10
C THR A 132 -1.56 5.84 -10.31
N PRO A 133 -2.13 7.00 -10.66
CA PRO A 133 -3.12 7.09 -11.73
C PRO A 133 -2.61 6.52 -13.05
N ASP A 134 -3.49 5.78 -13.75
CA ASP A 134 -3.22 5.05 -14.99
C ASP A 134 -2.16 3.94 -14.90
N ALA A 135 -1.71 3.59 -13.70
CA ALA A 135 -0.64 2.61 -13.51
C ALA A 135 -1.03 1.45 -12.59
N CYS A 136 -1.29 1.75 -11.32
CA CYS A 136 -1.47 0.71 -10.31
C CYS A 136 -2.32 1.23 -9.15
N LYS A 137 -3.14 0.33 -8.63
CA LYS A 137 -3.94 0.53 -7.43
C LYS A 137 -3.78 -0.67 -6.52
N ILE A 138 -3.39 -0.42 -5.26
CA ILE A 138 -3.34 -1.42 -4.20
C ILE A 138 -4.07 -0.84 -2.98
N GLY A 139 -5.18 -1.45 -2.58
CA GLY A 139 -5.97 -0.97 -1.43
C GLY A 139 -7.40 -0.63 -1.78
N VAL A 140 -8.02 0.21 -0.94
CA VAL A 140 -9.45 0.53 -0.99
C VAL A 140 -9.76 1.87 -1.66
N MET A 141 -8.75 2.69 -1.98
CA MET A 141 -8.97 4.00 -2.61
C MET A 141 -9.90 3.89 -3.83
N PRO A 142 -10.87 4.79 -4.00
CA PRO A 142 -11.69 4.83 -5.20
C PRO A 142 -10.84 5.22 -6.42
N GLU A 143 -11.12 4.65 -7.58
CA GLU A 143 -10.43 4.98 -8.84
C GLU A 143 -10.72 6.42 -9.26
N ARG A 144 -12.00 6.82 -9.15
CA ARG A 144 -12.42 8.22 -9.28
C ARG A 144 -12.33 8.88 -7.90
N PRO A 145 -11.81 10.07 -7.78
CA PRO A 145 -11.47 11.10 -8.80
C PRO A 145 -9.98 11.11 -9.24
N HIS A 146 -9.18 10.08 -8.98
CA HIS A 146 -7.75 10.11 -9.30
C HIS A 146 -7.50 10.30 -10.80
N THR A 147 -6.68 11.28 -11.14
CA THR A 147 -6.22 11.55 -12.52
C THR A 147 -4.70 11.73 -12.53
N LYS A 148 -4.07 11.28 -13.61
CA LYS A 148 -2.62 11.44 -13.77
C LYS A 148 -2.22 12.90 -13.75
N GLY A 149 -1.21 13.23 -12.96
CA GLY A 149 -0.70 14.59 -12.80
C GLY A 149 0.61 14.62 -12.03
N ARG A 150 0.81 15.69 -11.27
CA ARG A 150 2.11 16.06 -10.70
C ARG A 150 2.13 16.26 -9.19
N VAL A 151 1.02 16.02 -8.50
CA VAL A 151 0.95 16.20 -7.04
C VAL A 151 1.11 14.85 -6.35
N GLY A 152 2.14 14.70 -5.54
CA GLY A 152 2.27 13.61 -4.57
C GLY A 152 1.36 13.89 -3.37
N ILE A 153 0.59 12.90 -2.93
CA ILE A 153 -0.25 13.03 -1.72
C ILE A 153 0.14 11.95 -0.75
N VAL A 154 0.49 12.32 0.48
CA VAL A 154 0.70 11.40 1.59
C VAL A 154 -0.23 11.77 2.74
N SER A 155 -1.03 10.79 3.21
CA SER A 155 -2.07 11.07 4.17
C SER A 155 -2.20 9.99 5.24
N ARG A 156 -2.41 10.43 6.48
CA ARG A 156 -2.89 9.58 7.58
C ARG A 156 -4.41 9.45 7.59
N SER A 157 -5.12 10.42 7.02
CA SER A 157 -6.58 10.44 6.94
C SER A 157 -7.09 9.95 5.58
N ALA A 158 -7.95 8.93 5.55
CA ALA A 158 -8.54 8.44 4.32
C ALA A 158 -9.48 9.46 3.66
N THR A 159 -10.37 10.06 4.44
CA THR A 159 -11.37 11.01 3.93
C THR A 159 -10.74 12.30 3.40
N LEU A 160 -9.80 12.88 4.13
CA LEU A 160 -9.11 14.09 3.68
C LEU A 160 -8.19 13.81 2.48
N ASN A 161 -7.66 12.60 2.36
CA ASN A 161 -6.93 12.19 1.16
C ASN A 161 -7.82 12.24 -0.08
N TYR A 162 -9.04 11.71 0.00
CA TYR A 162 -9.97 11.72 -1.12
C TYR A 162 -10.40 13.15 -1.51
N GLU A 163 -10.58 14.01 -0.51
CA GLU A 163 -10.86 15.43 -0.73
C GLU A 163 -9.70 16.14 -1.44
N ALA A 164 -8.46 15.93 -0.99
CA ALA A 164 -7.28 16.52 -1.63
C ALA A 164 -7.10 16.02 -3.06
N VAL A 165 -7.37 14.74 -3.32
CA VAL A 165 -7.36 14.16 -4.65
C VAL A 165 -8.41 14.82 -5.55
N ASP A 166 -9.65 14.97 -5.06
CA ASP A 166 -10.73 15.60 -5.83
C ASP A 166 -10.39 17.06 -6.16
N GLN A 167 -9.94 17.83 -5.17
CA GLN A 167 -9.56 19.23 -5.36
C GLN A 167 -8.41 19.38 -6.36
N THR A 168 -7.35 18.58 -6.26
CA THR A 168 -6.22 18.65 -7.19
C THR A 168 -6.61 18.20 -8.60
N THR A 169 -7.55 17.28 -8.73
CA THR A 169 -8.10 16.88 -10.03
C THR A 169 -8.95 17.98 -10.65
N ASN A 170 -9.82 18.63 -9.88
CA ASN A 170 -10.72 19.70 -10.34
C ASN A 170 -9.96 20.94 -10.82
N VAL A 171 -8.76 21.18 -10.29
CA VAL A 171 -7.88 22.28 -10.76
C VAL A 171 -6.83 21.81 -11.78
N HIS A 172 -7.00 20.62 -12.36
CA HIS A 172 -6.14 20.06 -13.42
C HIS A 172 -4.67 19.86 -13.02
N LEU A 173 -4.37 19.71 -11.75
CA LEU A 173 -3.04 19.32 -11.26
C LEU A 173 -2.83 17.80 -11.31
N GLY A 174 -3.85 17.04 -10.98
CA GLY A 174 -3.79 15.59 -10.89
C GLY A 174 -2.75 15.07 -9.90
N GLN A 175 -2.59 13.77 -9.82
CA GLN A 175 -1.68 13.14 -8.86
C GLN A 175 -0.57 12.35 -9.58
N SER A 176 0.67 12.48 -9.11
CA SER A 176 1.74 11.54 -9.44
C SER A 176 1.52 10.21 -8.73
N THR A 177 1.30 10.26 -7.42
CA THR A 177 0.91 9.11 -6.60
C THR A 177 0.19 9.60 -5.34
N SER A 178 -0.82 8.87 -4.90
CA SER A 178 -1.51 9.09 -3.63
C SER A 178 -1.26 7.91 -2.69
N VAL A 179 -0.78 8.19 -1.48
CA VAL A 179 -0.40 7.20 -0.47
C VAL A 179 -1.14 7.43 0.83
N GLY A 180 -1.81 6.41 1.32
CA GLY A 180 -2.39 6.41 2.66
C GLY A 180 -1.53 5.62 3.63
N ILE A 181 -0.83 6.29 4.52
CA ILE A 181 0.07 5.61 5.45
C ILE A 181 -0.62 5.03 6.69
N GLY A 182 -1.91 5.35 6.88
CA GLY A 182 -2.71 4.87 8.01
C GLY A 182 -2.76 5.84 9.19
N GLY A 183 -3.89 5.81 9.91
CA GLY A 183 -4.16 6.68 11.06
C GLY A 183 -3.76 6.11 12.41
N ASP A 184 -3.31 4.85 12.48
CA ASP A 184 -2.98 4.16 13.73
C ASP A 184 -1.71 4.73 14.38
N PRO A 185 -1.54 4.64 15.71
CA PRO A 185 -0.37 5.16 16.42
C PRO A 185 0.93 4.40 16.08
N VAL A 186 0.83 3.12 15.69
CA VAL A 186 1.98 2.31 15.23
C VAL A 186 1.69 1.82 13.83
N TYR A 187 2.45 2.30 12.88
CA TYR A 187 2.27 2.03 11.45
C TYR A 187 3.63 1.80 10.76
N GLY A 188 3.59 1.40 9.49
CA GLY A 188 4.77 1.10 8.69
C GLY A 188 5.59 2.33 8.31
N MET A 189 5.52 2.74 7.05
CA MET A 189 6.15 3.96 6.51
C MET A 189 5.56 5.20 7.15
N ASN A 190 6.42 6.17 7.46
CA ASN A 190 6.05 7.48 7.95
C ASN A 190 6.06 8.54 6.83
N PHE A 191 5.86 9.82 7.18
CA PHE A 191 5.90 10.92 6.23
C PHE A 191 7.27 11.08 5.56
N ILE A 192 8.37 10.94 6.33
CA ILE A 192 9.72 11.11 5.82
C ILE A 192 10.03 10.03 4.78
N ASP A 193 9.68 8.78 5.07
CA ASP A 193 9.83 7.68 4.11
C ASP A 193 9.11 7.96 2.78
N CYS A 194 7.92 8.58 2.83
CA CYS A 194 7.17 8.95 1.63
C CYS A 194 7.76 10.18 0.94
N LEU A 195 8.21 11.18 1.70
CA LEU A 195 8.87 12.38 1.16
C LEU A 195 10.14 12.03 0.39
N GLU A 196 10.97 11.12 0.93
CA GLU A 196 12.17 10.62 0.23
C GLU A 196 11.82 10.05 -1.15
N LEU A 197 10.71 9.30 -1.23
CA LEU A 197 10.25 8.71 -2.48
C LEU A 197 9.71 9.76 -3.45
N PHE A 198 8.95 10.74 -2.97
CA PHE A 198 8.43 11.82 -3.80
C PHE A 198 9.53 12.75 -4.29
N PHE A 199 10.54 13.05 -3.47
CA PHE A 199 11.69 13.85 -3.91
C PHE A 199 12.55 13.14 -4.95
N ALA A 200 12.53 11.81 -4.98
CA ALA A 200 13.23 11.01 -5.99
C ALA A 200 12.39 10.74 -7.26
N ASP A 201 11.16 11.24 -7.32
CA ASP A 201 10.23 11.02 -8.43
C ASP A 201 10.11 12.28 -9.31
N ASP A 202 10.70 12.25 -10.49
CA ASP A 202 10.67 13.36 -11.46
C ASP A 202 9.25 13.76 -11.90
N ALA A 203 8.25 12.89 -11.70
CA ALA A 203 6.85 13.19 -11.99
C ALA A 203 6.17 14.00 -10.87
N THR A 204 6.80 14.13 -9.71
CA THR A 204 6.24 14.85 -8.56
C THR A 204 6.81 16.27 -8.48
N GLU A 205 5.96 17.28 -8.77
CA GLU A 205 6.33 18.69 -8.69
C GLU A 205 5.87 19.40 -7.42
N GLY A 206 4.91 18.81 -6.72
CA GLY A 206 4.37 19.32 -5.46
C GLY A 206 3.86 18.20 -4.57
N ILE A 207 3.88 18.42 -3.25
CA ILE A 207 3.47 17.40 -2.28
C ILE A 207 2.43 17.99 -1.34
N ILE A 208 1.34 17.25 -1.11
CA ILE A 208 0.36 17.51 -0.06
C ILE A 208 0.56 16.47 1.05
N LEU A 209 0.81 16.97 2.26
CA LEU A 209 0.96 16.16 3.47
C LEU A 209 -0.27 16.39 4.36
N ILE A 210 -0.98 15.31 4.70
CA ILE A 210 -2.18 15.34 5.52
C ILE A 210 -1.93 14.54 6.79
N GLY A 211 -1.86 15.25 7.91
CA GLY A 211 -1.60 14.69 9.22
C GLY A 211 -2.83 14.11 9.92
N GLU A 212 -2.61 13.72 11.15
CA GLU A 212 -3.63 13.25 12.10
C GLU A 212 -3.33 13.85 13.47
N ILE A 213 -4.35 14.08 14.28
CA ILE A 213 -4.19 14.66 15.60
C ILE A 213 -3.36 13.75 16.50
N GLY A 214 -2.29 14.31 17.07
CA GLY A 214 -1.43 13.65 18.05
C GLY A 214 -0.10 13.15 17.51
N GLY A 215 0.90 13.16 18.37
CA GLY A 215 2.30 12.85 18.02
C GLY A 215 3.04 14.05 17.45
N THR A 216 4.20 13.79 16.86
CA THR A 216 5.15 14.79 16.32
C THR A 216 5.54 14.52 14.87
N ALA A 217 4.84 13.61 14.19
CA ALA A 217 5.21 13.15 12.86
C ALA A 217 5.18 14.28 11.80
N GLU A 218 4.26 15.22 11.94
CA GLU A 218 4.12 16.39 11.06
C GLU A 218 5.26 17.40 11.28
N GLU A 219 5.64 17.65 12.55
CA GLU A 219 6.78 18.51 12.91
C GLU A 219 8.11 17.90 12.46
N GLU A 220 8.27 16.57 12.60
CA GLU A 220 9.45 15.85 12.12
C GLU A 220 9.57 15.93 10.60
N ALA A 221 8.46 15.75 9.88
CA ALA A 221 8.41 15.92 8.43
C ALA A 221 8.74 17.37 8.00
N ALA A 222 8.20 18.36 8.70
CA ALA A 222 8.51 19.77 8.44
C ALA A 222 9.97 20.11 8.72
N ALA A 223 10.58 19.51 9.73
CA ALA A 223 12.00 19.67 10.01
C ALA A 223 12.89 19.01 8.93
N TYR A 224 12.45 17.87 8.40
CA TYR A 224 13.15 17.17 7.32
C TYR A 224 13.15 17.94 5.99
N ILE A 225 12.08 18.70 5.69
CA ILE A 225 11.94 19.48 4.45
C ILE A 225 12.81 20.74 4.46
N LYS A 226 13.14 21.32 5.64
CA LYS A 226 13.96 22.52 5.79
C LYS A 226 15.42 22.30 5.43
#